data_66f8e6a41b01a23562690d334eebf532
#
_entry.id   66f8e6a41b01a23562690d334eebf532
#
_cell.length_a   1.000
_cell.length_b   1.000
_cell.length_c   1.000
_cell.angle_alpha   90.00
_cell.angle_beta   90.00
_cell.angle_gamma   90.00
#
_symmetry.space_group_name_H-M   'P 1'
#
loop_
_entity.id
_entity.type
_entity.pdbx_description
1 polymer ?
#
loop_
_entity_poly.entity_id
_entity_poly.type
_entity_poly.pdbx_seq_one_letter_code
_entity_poly.pdbx_strand_id
1 'polypeptide(L)'
;SKIVSSPTVFADDETGALAGLWRGGDHGDNTQSTRVTEECHDITVFPSANLAAGACSGNGILFDISDPYNPQRIDAVTDSGFAYWHSATFNNDGTKVVFTDEWGGGGRARCRAWDPLTWGADAIYDIVDGKLIYRSHYKMPAPQLETENCVAHNGSIVPIPGRDIFVQAWYQGGISIIDFTDSANPIEIAYFDRGPIDEEQLVTGGYWSVYYYEGYIYATEIIRGLDVFKLVPSEYISADEIAAAAKAYPAQGYKRVFNPQQQVPMAWPTEVMQSYNEE
;
A
#
# COMPACT_ATOMS: atom_id res chain seq x y z
N SER A 1 19.74 22.73 -8.23
CA SER A 1 19.15 21.46 -8.67
C SER A 1 19.02 21.43 -10.18
N LYS A 2 19.18 20.28 -10.80
CA LYS A 2 18.95 20.08 -12.25
C LYS A 2 18.26 18.74 -12.47
N ILE A 3 17.44 18.64 -13.52
CA ILE A 3 16.96 17.37 -14.04
C ILE A 3 18.14 16.64 -14.69
N VAL A 4 18.38 15.39 -14.29
CA VAL A 4 19.48 14.57 -14.82
C VAL A 4 19.02 13.66 -15.94
N SER A 5 17.76 13.22 -15.93
CA SER A 5 17.10 12.47 -17.00
C SER A 5 15.59 12.68 -16.96
N SER A 6 14.91 12.34 -18.04
CA SER A 6 13.44 12.37 -18.16
C SER A 6 13.00 11.18 -19.02
N PRO A 7 13.03 9.95 -18.47
CA PRO A 7 12.63 8.77 -19.21
C PRO A 7 11.12 8.78 -19.52
N THR A 8 10.74 8.27 -20.69
CA THR A 8 9.34 8.21 -21.16
C THR A 8 8.63 6.95 -20.65
N VAL A 9 8.54 6.81 -19.33
CA VAL A 9 8.08 5.57 -18.66
C VAL A 9 6.61 5.24 -18.88
N PHE A 10 5.80 6.19 -19.38
CA PHE A 10 4.38 5.96 -19.72
C PHE A 10 4.16 5.75 -21.21
N ALA A 11 5.21 5.71 -22.01
CA ALA A 11 5.06 5.49 -23.44
C ALA A 11 4.48 4.10 -23.71
N ASP A 12 3.56 4.05 -24.68
CA ASP A 12 3.06 2.81 -25.24
C ASP A 12 4.18 2.11 -26.02
N ASP A 13 4.41 0.84 -25.75
CA ASP A 13 5.54 0.08 -26.33
C ASP A 13 5.37 -0.17 -27.83
N GLU A 14 4.13 -0.20 -28.34
CA GLU A 14 3.85 -0.46 -29.76
C GLU A 14 3.84 0.82 -30.61
N THR A 15 3.22 1.88 -30.07
CA THR A 15 2.99 3.13 -30.81
C THR A 15 3.98 4.24 -30.45
N GLY A 16 4.68 4.15 -29.33
CA GLY A 16 5.55 5.18 -28.78
C GLY A 16 4.80 6.43 -28.27
N ALA A 17 3.48 6.39 -28.16
CA ALA A 17 2.68 7.49 -27.63
C ALA A 17 3.05 7.74 -26.16
N LEU A 18 3.44 8.98 -25.80
CA LEU A 18 4.07 9.31 -24.52
C LEU A 18 3.17 9.10 -23.30
N ALA A 19 1.86 9.27 -23.42
CA ALA A 19 0.86 8.97 -22.37
C ALA A 19 -0.05 7.86 -22.89
N GLY A 20 0.51 6.69 -23.18
CA GLY A 20 -0.16 5.65 -23.93
C GLY A 20 -0.27 4.30 -23.23
N LEU A 21 0.33 4.17 -22.05
CA LEU A 21 0.39 2.89 -21.34
C LEU A 21 -1.01 2.37 -21.00
N TRP A 22 -1.81 3.20 -20.35
CA TRP A 22 -3.27 3.03 -20.26
C TRP A 22 -3.96 4.33 -20.66
N ARG A 23 -4.88 4.26 -21.61
CA ARG A 23 -5.52 5.45 -22.21
C ARG A 23 -6.77 5.93 -21.46
N GLY A 24 -7.03 5.32 -20.29
CA GLY A 24 -8.23 5.60 -19.51
C GLY A 24 -9.47 4.88 -20.04
N GLY A 25 -10.51 4.84 -19.23
CA GLY A 25 -11.79 4.23 -19.54
C GLY A 25 -12.02 2.89 -18.85
N ASP A 26 -13.04 2.18 -19.32
CA ASP A 26 -13.46 0.91 -18.78
C ASP A 26 -12.65 -0.25 -19.36
N HIS A 27 -12.44 -1.28 -18.55
CA HIS A 27 -11.77 -2.53 -18.96
C HIS A 27 -12.75 -3.56 -19.57
N GLY A 28 -14.00 -3.19 -19.75
CA GLY A 28 -15.11 -4.01 -20.25
C GLY A 28 -16.36 -3.83 -19.42
N ASP A 29 -17.38 -4.65 -19.66
CA ASP A 29 -18.65 -4.57 -18.95
C ASP A 29 -18.48 -4.86 -17.45
N ASN A 30 -19.13 -4.08 -16.60
CA ASN A 30 -19.12 -4.21 -15.13
C ASN A 30 -17.74 -4.01 -14.49
N THR A 31 -16.84 -3.23 -15.12
CA THR A 31 -15.54 -2.86 -14.58
C THR A 31 -15.53 -1.40 -14.14
N GLN A 32 -14.47 -1.03 -13.41
CA GLN A 32 -14.23 0.35 -12.99
C GLN A 32 -13.67 1.16 -14.16
N SER A 33 -14.10 2.41 -14.28
CA SER A 33 -13.45 3.36 -15.19
C SER A 33 -12.15 3.86 -14.58
N THR A 34 -11.03 3.44 -15.15
CA THR A 34 -9.68 3.76 -14.67
C THR A 34 -9.16 5.01 -15.37
N ARG A 35 -8.47 5.88 -14.63
CA ARG A 35 -7.85 7.10 -15.19
C ARG A 35 -6.76 6.76 -16.21
N VAL A 36 -6.47 7.70 -17.09
CA VAL A 36 -5.33 7.62 -18.03
C VAL A 36 -4.02 7.61 -17.23
N THR A 37 -3.01 6.87 -17.70
CA THR A 37 -1.66 6.89 -17.14
C THR A 37 -0.86 8.05 -17.71
N GLU A 38 -0.81 9.14 -16.98
CA GLU A 38 -0.08 10.37 -17.36
C GLU A 38 0.81 10.92 -16.24
N GLU A 39 0.63 10.40 -15.02
CA GLU A 39 1.41 10.77 -13.83
C GLU A 39 1.47 9.61 -12.84
N CYS A 40 2.48 9.57 -11.97
CA CYS A 40 2.47 8.74 -10.78
C CYS A 40 2.06 9.60 -9.59
N HIS A 41 1.05 9.16 -8.86
CA HIS A 41 0.69 9.79 -7.58
C HIS A 41 1.79 9.55 -6.56
N ASP A 42 2.17 8.27 -6.38
CA ASP A 42 3.27 7.86 -5.51
C ASP A 42 4.26 6.95 -6.23
N ILE A 43 5.55 7.10 -5.90
CA ILE A 43 6.62 6.17 -6.25
C ILE A 43 7.36 5.79 -4.97
N THR A 44 7.42 4.50 -4.68
CA THR A 44 8.20 3.96 -3.57
C THR A 44 9.43 3.26 -4.11
N VAL A 45 10.61 3.68 -3.64
CA VAL A 45 11.89 3.06 -3.98
C VAL A 45 12.29 2.01 -2.93
N PHE A 46 12.81 0.88 -3.39
CA PHE A 46 13.35 -0.21 -2.58
C PHE A 46 14.79 -0.51 -3.02
N PRO A 47 15.78 0.27 -2.53
CA PRO A 47 17.14 0.25 -3.08
C PRO A 47 17.87 -1.08 -2.96
N SER A 48 17.55 -1.91 -1.94
CA SER A 48 18.20 -3.20 -1.75
C SER A 48 17.91 -4.21 -2.88
N ALA A 49 16.78 -4.06 -3.56
CA ALA A 49 16.43 -4.86 -4.73
C ALA A 49 16.65 -4.11 -6.06
N ASN A 50 17.15 -2.86 -6.03
CA ASN A 50 17.22 -1.96 -7.17
C ASN A 50 15.86 -1.76 -7.86
N LEU A 51 14.78 -1.77 -7.09
CA LEU A 51 13.41 -1.62 -7.59
C LEU A 51 12.77 -0.32 -7.12
N ALA A 52 11.83 0.17 -7.93
CA ALA A 52 10.81 1.11 -7.49
C ALA A 52 9.45 0.65 -8.01
N ALA A 53 8.40 0.92 -7.22
CA ALA A 53 7.02 0.67 -7.62
C ALA A 53 6.28 2.01 -7.70
N GLY A 54 5.65 2.27 -8.84
CA GLY A 54 4.85 3.46 -9.10
C GLY A 54 3.37 3.13 -9.14
N ALA A 55 2.57 3.86 -8.36
CA ALA A 55 1.13 3.90 -8.49
C ALA A 55 0.78 5.09 -9.39
N CYS A 56 0.52 4.81 -10.67
CA CYS A 56 0.59 5.81 -11.73
C CYS A 56 -0.75 5.99 -12.42
N SER A 57 -1.73 6.51 -11.68
CA SER A 57 -3.10 6.81 -12.16
C SER A 57 -3.82 5.60 -12.75
N GLY A 58 -3.44 5.16 -13.96
CA GLY A 58 -4.04 4.04 -14.67
C GLY A 58 -3.30 2.71 -14.55
N ASN A 59 -2.07 2.72 -14.00
CA ASN A 59 -1.20 1.53 -13.92
C ASN A 59 -0.47 1.42 -12.57
N GLY A 60 -0.26 0.19 -12.12
CA GLY A 60 0.87 -0.16 -11.27
C GLY A 60 2.09 -0.43 -12.15
N ILE A 61 3.24 0.15 -11.82
CA ILE A 61 4.45 0.07 -12.63
C ILE A 61 5.62 -0.39 -11.76
N LEU A 62 6.42 -1.33 -12.28
CA LEU A 62 7.68 -1.73 -11.68
C LEU A 62 8.84 -1.17 -12.48
N PHE A 63 9.78 -0.53 -11.79
CA PHE A 63 10.98 0.06 -12.37
C PHE A 63 12.24 -0.64 -11.87
N ASP A 64 13.20 -0.85 -12.77
CA ASP A 64 14.62 -1.07 -12.42
C ASP A 64 15.28 0.30 -12.20
N ILE A 65 15.85 0.49 -11.01
CA ILE A 65 16.59 1.69 -10.60
C ILE A 65 18.06 1.40 -10.31
N SER A 66 18.62 0.30 -10.84
CA SER A 66 20.04 -0.04 -10.73
C SER A 66 20.95 1.07 -11.26
N ASP A 67 20.53 1.76 -12.32
CA ASP A 67 21.04 3.04 -12.73
C ASP A 67 20.05 4.16 -12.34
N PRO A 68 20.28 4.89 -11.22
CA PRO A 68 19.35 5.93 -10.77
C PRO A 68 19.25 7.13 -11.72
N TYR A 69 20.20 7.25 -12.68
CA TYR A 69 20.14 8.28 -13.72
C TYR A 69 19.28 7.89 -14.92
N ASN A 70 18.98 6.59 -15.06
CA ASN A 70 18.23 6.07 -16.19
C ASN A 70 17.28 4.93 -15.78
N PRO A 71 16.29 5.21 -14.91
CA PRO A 71 15.33 4.20 -14.48
C PRO A 71 14.57 3.63 -15.68
N GLN A 72 14.36 2.31 -15.67
CA GLN A 72 13.69 1.57 -16.73
C GLN A 72 12.38 0.97 -16.21
N ARG A 73 11.28 1.16 -16.92
CA ARG A 73 10.07 0.38 -16.69
C ARG A 73 10.32 -1.06 -17.12
N ILE A 74 10.20 -2.00 -16.18
CA ILE A 74 10.40 -3.43 -16.44
C ILE A 74 9.10 -4.22 -16.48
N ASP A 75 8.04 -3.67 -15.86
CA ASP A 75 6.68 -4.20 -15.96
C ASP A 75 5.63 -3.14 -15.69
N ALA A 76 4.40 -3.38 -16.17
CA ALA A 76 3.25 -2.55 -15.91
C ALA A 76 1.97 -3.39 -15.93
N VAL A 77 1.07 -3.13 -14.99
CA VAL A 77 -0.21 -3.84 -14.86
C VAL A 77 -1.37 -2.85 -14.79
N THR A 78 -2.53 -3.31 -15.24
CA THR A 78 -3.82 -2.66 -15.04
C THR A 78 -4.69 -3.54 -14.15
N ASP A 79 -5.73 -2.95 -13.55
CA ASP A 79 -6.72 -3.68 -12.76
C ASP A 79 -8.12 -3.16 -13.09
N SER A 80 -9.01 -4.06 -13.44
CA SER A 80 -10.40 -3.72 -13.80
C SER A 80 -11.24 -3.23 -12.62
N GLY A 81 -10.79 -3.45 -11.39
CA GLY A 81 -11.40 -2.95 -10.17
C GLY A 81 -10.88 -1.57 -9.74
N PHE A 82 -9.78 -1.09 -10.33
CA PHE A 82 -9.14 0.16 -9.93
C PHE A 82 -9.59 1.36 -10.78
N ALA A 83 -9.93 2.47 -10.10
CA ALA A 83 -10.17 3.76 -10.74
C ALA A 83 -8.92 4.64 -10.74
N TYR A 84 -8.12 4.59 -9.67
CA TYR A 84 -6.98 5.46 -9.48
C TYR A 84 -5.88 4.80 -8.65
N TRP A 85 -4.83 4.37 -9.32
CA TRP A 85 -3.64 3.82 -8.70
C TRP A 85 -2.93 4.92 -7.89
N HIS A 86 -2.91 4.78 -6.57
CA HIS A 86 -2.59 5.86 -5.64
C HIS A 86 -1.27 5.67 -4.91
N SER A 87 -1.06 4.54 -4.23
CA SER A 87 0.17 4.27 -3.50
C SER A 87 0.69 2.85 -3.75
N ALA A 88 1.97 2.64 -3.47
CA ALA A 88 2.65 1.36 -3.59
C ALA A 88 3.51 1.11 -2.35
N THR A 89 3.44 -0.09 -1.78
CA THR A 89 4.23 -0.48 -0.61
C THR A 89 4.80 -1.88 -0.82
N PHE A 90 6.13 -2.01 -0.78
CA PHE A 90 6.79 -3.32 -0.81
C PHE A 90 6.68 -4.03 0.54
N ASN A 91 6.71 -5.37 0.53
CA ASN A 91 6.98 -6.13 1.74
C ASN A 91 8.45 -5.98 2.18
N ASN A 92 8.84 -6.61 3.29
CA ASN A 92 10.16 -6.37 3.90
C ASN A 92 11.36 -6.84 3.05
N ASP A 93 11.18 -7.77 2.14
CA ASP A 93 12.24 -8.30 1.28
C ASP A 93 12.16 -7.85 -0.19
N GLY A 94 11.13 -7.08 -0.54
CA GLY A 94 10.93 -6.55 -1.90
C GLY A 94 10.44 -7.59 -2.91
N THR A 95 9.85 -8.69 -2.44
CA THR A 95 9.30 -9.76 -3.30
C THR A 95 7.81 -9.62 -3.56
N LYS A 96 7.14 -8.72 -2.85
CA LYS A 96 5.72 -8.39 -3.00
C LYS A 96 5.51 -6.88 -3.00
N VAL A 97 4.43 -6.44 -3.60
CA VAL A 97 3.97 -5.05 -3.56
C VAL A 97 2.46 -5.00 -3.39
N VAL A 98 2.01 -4.10 -2.52
CA VAL A 98 0.60 -3.73 -2.34
C VAL A 98 0.39 -2.40 -3.03
N PHE A 99 -0.55 -2.34 -3.99
CA PHE A 99 -1.04 -1.10 -4.59
C PHE A 99 -2.41 -0.77 -4.04
N THR A 100 -2.72 0.52 -3.93
CA THR A 100 -4.02 0.99 -3.42
C THR A 100 -4.82 1.70 -4.49
N ASP A 101 -6.16 1.51 -4.48
CA ASP A 101 -7.11 2.23 -5.32
C ASP A 101 -7.79 3.33 -4.51
N GLU A 102 -7.42 4.58 -4.73
CA GLU A 102 -8.13 5.71 -4.15
C GLU A 102 -9.38 6.08 -5.00
N TRP A 103 -10.28 5.14 -5.15
CA TRP A 103 -11.49 5.30 -5.95
C TRP A 103 -12.30 6.54 -5.56
N GLY A 104 -12.41 7.47 -6.47
CA GLY A 104 -13.14 8.73 -6.25
C GLY A 104 -12.42 9.75 -5.38
N GLY A 105 -11.08 9.59 -5.21
CA GLY A 105 -10.22 10.56 -4.53
C GLY A 105 -10.52 10.72 -3.05
N GLY A 106 -10.94 9.65 -2.37
CA GLY A 106 -11.18 9.64 -0.92
C GLY A 106 -12.35 10.50 -0.42
N GLY A 107 -13.04 11.21 -1.29
CA GLY A 107 -14.12 12.15 -0.90
C GLY A 107 -15.53 11.55 -0.90
N ARG A 108 -15.68 10.22 -1.04
CA ARG A 108 -16.97 9.56 -1.18
C ARG A 108 -17.07 8.30 -0.33
N ALA A 109 -18.31 7.88 -0.01
CA ALA A 109 -18.59 6.58 0.57
C ALA A 109 -18.37 5.49 -0.49
N ARG A 110 -17.35 4.63 -0.28
CA ARG A 110 -16.95 3.55 -1.20
C ARG A 110 -16.71 2.21 -0.51
N CYS A 111 -17.01 2.10 0.79
CA CYS A 111 -16.92 0.86 1.57
C CYS A 111 -18.28 0.40 2.06
N ARG A 112 -19.36 0.67 1.31
CA ARG A 112 -20.72 0.26 1.67
C ARG A 112 -20.91 -1.23 1.39
N ALA A 113 -21.90 -1.84 2.02
CA ALA A 113 -22.20 -3.28 1.88
C ALA A 113 -22.44 -3.76 0.44
N TRP A 114 -22.81 -2.88 -0.47
CA TRP A 114 -23.05 -3.20 -1.88
C TRP A 114 -21.93 -2.73 -2.83
N ASP A 115 -20.92 -2.04 -2.33
CA ASP A 115 -19.75 -1.68 -3.15
C ASP A 115 -18.93 -2.95 -3.46
N PRO A 116 -18.49 -3.14 -4.71
CA PRO A 116 -17.64 -4.28 -5.06
C PRO A 116 -16.37 -4.34 -4.21
N LEU A 117 -16.01 -5.54 -3.75
CA LEU A 117 -14.83 -5.73 -2.88
C LEU A 117 -13.50 -5.48 -3.59
N THR A 118 -13.49 -5.35 -4.92
CA THR A 118 -12.31 -5.02 -5.72
C THR A 118 -12.18 -3.52 -6.00
N TRP A 119 -13.17 -2.69 -5.62
CA TRP A 119 -13.19 -1.25 -5.87
C TRP A 119 -12.82 -0.49 -4.62
N GLY A 120 -11.89 0.49 -4.73
CA GLY A 120 -11.35 1.19 -3.58
C GLY A 120 -10.61 0.27 -2.61
N ALA A 121 -9.95 -0.74 -3.14
CA ALA A 121 -9.30 -1.83 -2.42
C ALA A 121 -7.77 -1.77 -2.59
N ASP A 122 -7.08 -2.67 -1.91
CA ASP A 122 -5.68 -2.99 -2.20
C ASP A 122 -5.62 -4.09 -3.27
N ALA A 123 -4.61 -4.06 -4.13
CA ALA A 123 -4.25 -5.16 -5.00
C ALA A 123 -2.84 -5.65 -4.64
N ILE A 124 -2.70 -6.94 -4.41
CA ILE A 124 -1.46 -7.58 -3.96
C ILE A 124 -0.83 -8.32 -5.13
N TYR A 125 0.44 -8.04 -5.37
CA TYR A 125 1.23 -8.67 -6.42
C TYR A 125 2.50 -9.28 -5.84
N ASP A 126 2.83 -10.50 -6.29
CA ASP A 126 4.18 -11.04 -6.11
C ASP A 126 5.08 -10.51 -7.24
N ILE A 127 6.36 -10.30 -6.92
CA ILE A 127 7.38 -9.91 -7.91
C ILE A 127 8.20 -11.15 -8.23
N VAL A 128 8.02 -11.68 -9.43
CA VAL A 128 8.71 -12.89 -9.90
C VAL A 128 9.43 -12.58 -11.20
N ASP A 129 10.74 -12.73 -11.23
CA ASP A 129 11.58 -12.48 -12.40
C ASP A 129 11.35 -11.09 -13.03
N GLY A 130 11.16 -10.07 -12.17
CA GLY A 130 10.89 -8.69 -12.59
C GLY A 130 9.47 -8.45 -13.14
N LYS A 131 8.54 -9.35 -12.86
CA LYS A 131 7.14 -9.26 -13.28
C LYS A 131 6.20 -9.18 -12.09
N LEU A 132 5.16 -8.35 -12.22
CA LEU A 132 4.07 -8.22 -11.26
C LEU A 132 3.04 -9.33 -11.52
N ILE A 133 2.97 -10.29 -10.62
CA ILE A 133 2.03 -11.41 -10.69
C ILE A 133 0.89 -11.14 -9.71
N TYR A 134 -0.29 -10.82 -10.22
CA TYR A 134 -1.49 -10.61 -9.42
C TYR A 134 -1.80 -11.82 -8.54
N ARG A 135 -2.13 -11.55 -7.27
CA ARG A 135 -2.48 -12.57 -6.29
C ARG A 135 -3.90 -12.43 -5.75
N SER A 136 -4.24 -11.25 -5.23
CA SER A 136 -5.56 -11.01 -4.63
C SER A 136 -5.85 -9.52 -4.51
N HIS A 137 -7.12 -9.23 -4.16
CA HIS A 137 -7.50 -7.95 -3.56
C HIS A 137 -7.74 -8.12 -2.06
N TYR A 138 -7.52 -7.03 -1.33
CA TYR A 138 -7.99 -6.90 0.04
C TYR A 138 -8.82 -5.62 0.18
N LYS A 139 -9.94 -5.72 0.85
CA LYS A 139 -10.76 -4.58 1.29
C LYS A 139 -11.23 -4.83 2.72
N MET A 140 -11.27 -3.78 3.52
CA MET A 140 -11.76 -3.88 4.89
C MET A 140 -13.12 -4.61 4.93
N PRO A 141 -13.31 -5.59 5.83
CA PRO A 141 -14.51 -6.46 5.79
C PRO A 141 -15.77 -5.80 6.36
N ALA A 142 -15.62 -4.78 7.22
CA ALA A 142 -16.74 -4.10 7.86
C ALA A 142 -17.30 -3.01 6.95
N PRO A 143 -18.57 -3.14 6.46
CA PRO A 143 -19.14 -2.10 5.62
C PRO A 143 -19.39 -0.82 6.41
N GLN A 144 -19.16 0.31 5.73
CA GLN A 144 -19.32 1.66 6.28
C GLN A 144 -20.64 2.30 5.82
N LEU A 145 -21.02 3.39 6.47
CA LEU A 145 -22.22 4.14 6.15
C LEU A 145 -22.03 5.04 4.90
N GLU A 146 -23.12 5.57 4.37
CA GLU A 146 -23.10 6.55 3.27
C GLU A 146 -22.55 7.92 3.71
N THR A 147 -22.50 8.17 5.00
CA THR A 147 -21.95 9.39 5.61
C THR A 147 -20.44 9.32 5.84
N GLU A 148 -19.80 8.20 5.52
CA GLU A 148 -18.37 7.95 5.72
C GLU A 148 -17.62 7.87 4.40
N ASN A 149 -16.71 8.82 4.13
CA ASN A 149 -15.78 8.64 3.03
C ASN A 149 -14.79 7.51 3.36
N CYS A 150 -14.64 6.57 2.44
CA CYS A 150 -13.84 5.38 2.68
C CYS A 150 -13.35 4.76 1.37
N VAL A 151 -12.04 4.60 1.25
CA VAL A 151 -11.31 3.80 0.25
C VAL A 151 -9.93 3.46 0.80
N ALA A 152 -9.20 2.55 0.14
CA ALA A 152 -7.77 2.33 0.41
C ALA A 152 -6.97 3.62 0.18
N HIS A 153 -6.06 3.93 1.09
CA HIS A 153 -5.16 5.09 1.01
C HIS A 153 -3.71 4.67 1.30
N ASN A 154 -2.97 5.41 2.10
CA ASN A 154 -1.58 5.08 2.42
C ASN A 154 -1.46 4.09 3.58
N GLY A 155 -0.36 3.37 3.61
CA GLY A 155 -0.04 2.45 4.68
C GLY A 155 1.47 2.24 4.86
N SER A 156 1.85 1.37 5.78
CA SER A 156 3.23 1.00 6.03
C SER A 156 3.37 -0.43 6.54
N ILE A 157 4.57 -0.99 6.39
CA ILE A 157 4.87 -2.33 6.91
C ILE A 157 5.07 -2.30 8.43
N VAL A 158 4.50 -3.28 9.12
CA VAL A 158 4.82 -3.63 10.50
C VAL A 158 5.85 -4.76 10.44
N PRO A 159 7.12 -4.52 10.82
CA PRO A 159 8.20 -5.47 10.59
C PRO A 159 8.18 -6.62 11.62
N ILE A 160 7.51 -7.71 11.27
CA ILE A 160 7.48 -8.95 12.06
C ILE A 160 8.33 -10.01 11.33
N PRO A 161 9.23 -10.74 12.02
CA PRO A 161 10.02 -11.77 11.38
C PRO A 161 9.15 -12.84 10.71
N GLY A 162 9.41 -13.12 9.43
CA GLY A 162 8.72 -14.17 8.67
C GLY A 162 7.28 -13.87 8.29
N ARG A 163 6.77 -12.66 8.57
CA ARG A 163 5.40 -12.26 8.19
C ARG A 163 5.40 -10.93 7.43
N ASP A 164 4.49 -10.83 6.49
CA ASP A 164 4.21 -9.59 5.75
C ASP A 164 2.96 -8.94 6.34
N ILE A 165 3.17 -7.98 7.25
CA ILE A 165 2.09 -7.27 7.93
C ILE A 165 2.05 -5.82 7.46
N PHE A 166 0.88 -5.36 7.05
CA PHE A 166 0.65 -4.03 6.52
C PHE A 166 -0.41 -3.30 7.35
N VAL A 167 -0.13 -2.07 7.78
CA VAL A 167 -1.14 -1.20 8.37
C VAL A 167 -1.64 -0.23 7.31
N GLN A 168 -2.96 -0.16 7.12
CA GLN A 168 -3.66 0.55 6.05
C GLN A 168 -4.63 1.58 6.61
N ALA A 169 -4.63 2.79 6.03
CA ALA A 169 -5.63 3.83 6.27
C ALA A 169 -6.80 3.72 5.29
N TRP A 170 -8.03 3.90 5.78
CA TRP A 170 -9.28 3.82 5.03
C TRP A 170 -10.16 5.07 5.18
N TYR A 171 -9.56 6.22 5.43
CA TYR A 171 -10.30 7.44 5.79
C TYR A 171 -11.21 7.23 7.00
N GLN A 172 -12.54 7.51 6.90
CA GLN A 172 -13.47 7.25 8.01
C GLN A 172 -13.70 5.77 8.29
N GLY A 173 -13.39 4.88 7.36
CA GLY A 173 -13.35 3.43 7.62
C GLY A 173 -12.27 3.00 8.63
N GLY A 174 -11.46 3.95 9.11
CA GLY A 174 -10.49 3.67 10.16
C GLY A 174 -9.15 3.18 9.65
N ILE A 175 -8.57 2.23 10.36
CA ILE A 175 -7.32 1.54 9.99
C ILE A 175 -7.51 0.03 10.10
N SER A 176 -6.90 -0.71 9.17
CA SER A 176 -6.76 -2.17 9.23
C SER A 176 -5.31 -2.56 9.38
N ILE A 177 -5.05 -3.63 10.11
CA ILE A 177 -3.78 -4.33 10.12
C ILE A 177 -3.99 -5.66 9.39
N ILE A 178 -3.26 -5.84 8.30
CA ILE A 178 -3.48 -6.89 7.32
C ILE A 178 -2.27 -7.82 7.30
N ASP A 179 -2.50 -9.11 7.43
CA ASP A 179 -1.51 -10.14 7.15
C ASP A 179 -1.68 -10.59 5.69
N PHE A 180 -0.67 -10.31 4.86
CA PHE A 180 -0.57 -10.75 3.47
C PHE A 180 0.63 -11.66 3.22
N THR A 181 1.08 -12.37 4.27
CA THR A 181 2.13 -13.39 4.17
C THR A 181 1.77 -14.44 3.12
N ASP A 182 0.51 -14.91 3.13
CA ASP A 182 -0.10 -15.53 1.96
C ASP A 182 -0.74 -14.45 1.09
N SER A 183 -0.02 -14.01 0.05
CA SER A 183 -0.47 -12.95 -0.85
C SER A 183 -1.77 -13.29 -1.61
N ALA A 184 -2.17 -14.57 -1.67
CA ALA A 184 -3.41 -15.00 -2.28
C ALA A 184 -4.61 -14.95 -1.32
N ASN A 185 -4.37 -14.96 -0.01
CA ASN A 185 -5.41 -15.00 1.02
C ASN A 185 -5.10 -14.02 2.17
N PRO A 186 -5.05 -12.70 1.92
CA PRO A 186 -4.80 -11.71 2.97
C PRO A 186 -5.95 -11.70 3.99
N ILE A 187 -5.62 -11.50 5.26
CA ILE A 187 -6.60 -11.43 6.35
C ILE A 187 -6.40 -10.18 7.20
N GLU A 188 -7.49 -9.63 7.75
CA GLU A 188 -7.42 -8.61 8.78
C GLU A 188 -7.12 -9.25 10.13
N ILE A 189 -6.07 -8.79 10.81
CA ILE A 189 -5.65 -9.31 12.12
C ILE A 189 -5.92 -8.34 13.27
N ALA A 190 -6.13 -7.07 12.96
CA ALA A 190 -6.58 -6.04 13.89
C ALA A 190 -7.17 -4.86 13.11
N TYR A 191 -7.98 -4.06 13.79
CA TYR A 191 -8.55 -2.84 13.21
C TYR A 191 -8.84 -1.80 14.27
N PHE A 192 -9.05 -0.57 13.83
CA PHE A 192 -9.64 0.49 14.64
C PHE A 192 -10.55 1.32 13.75
N ASP A 193 -11.78 1.52 14.18
CA ASP A 193 -12.76 2.37 13.55
C ASP A 193 -13.44 3.25 14.62
N ARG A 194 -13.67 4.50 14.28
CA ARG A 194 -14.25 5.50 15.20
C ARG A 194 -15.70 5.82 14.83
N GLY A 195 -16.14 5.34 13.66
CA GLY A 195 -17.42 5.70 13.08
C GLY A 195 -17.43 7.11 12.46
N PRO A 196 -18.58 7.53 11.92
CA PRO A 196 -18.71 8.75 11.14
C PRO A 196 -18.36 10.01 11.93
N ILE A 197 -17.89 11.03 11.24
CA ILE A 197 -17.71 12.38 11.79
C ILE A 197 -19.07 13.03 12.03
N ASP A 198 -20.00 12.79 11.12
CA ASP A 198 -21.38 13.27 11.17
C ASP A 198 -22.31 12.13 10.73
N GLU A 199 -23.32 11.83 11.52
CA GLU A 199 -24.26 10.73 11.27
C GLU A 199 -25.31 11.05 10.18
N GLU A 200 -25.50 12.34 9.86
CA GLU A 200 -26.57 12.78 8.96
C GLU A 200 -26.05 13.17 7.56
N GLN A 201 -24.78 13.56 7.44
CA GLN A 201 -24.19 14.02 6.18
C GLN A 201 -22.76 13.55 5.98
N LEU A 202 -22.37 13.36 4.72
CA LEU A 202 -21.00 13.05 4.36
C LEU A 202 -20.09 14.25 4.58
N VAL A 203 -19.21 14.14 5.56
CA VAL A 203 -18.10 15.07 5.80
C VAL A 203 -16.81 14.35 5.45
N THR A 204 -15.95 14.95 4.62
CA THR A 204 -14.64 14.37 4.33
C THR A 204 -13.75 14.39 5.55
N GLY A 205 -13.29 13.24 6.00
CA GLY A 205 -12.46 13.08 7.19
C GLY A 205 -11.84 11.69 7.28
N GLY A 206 -11.39 11.31 8.47
CA GLY A 206 -10.81 10.01 8.74
C GLY A 206 -9.30 9.96 8.50
N TYR A 207 -8.75 8.75 8.56
CA TYR A 207 -7.30 8.54 8.53
C TYR A 207 -6.75 8.66 7.11
N TRP A 208 -5.91 9.68 6.90
CA TRP A 208 -5.22 9.91 5.64
C TRP A 208 -3.98 9.03 5.50
N SER A 209 -3.12 9.00 6.53
CA SER A 209 -1.85 8.29 6.50
C SER A 209 -1.61 7.57 7.81
N VAL A 210 -1.00 6.39 7.74
CA VAL A 210 -0.69 5.57 8.89
C VAL A 210 0.71 4.97 8.76
N TYR A 211 1.52 5.10 9.82
CA TYR A 211 2.91 4.67 9.83
C TYR A 211 3.26 3.92 11.10
N TYR A 212 3.91 2.77 10.95
CA TYR A 212 4.49 2.05 12.07
C TYR A 212 5.90 2.58 12.38
N TYR A 213 6.16 2.81 13.66
CA TYR A 213 7.46 3.23 14.13
C TYR A 213 7.71 2.80 15.58
N GLU A 214 8.75 1.98 15.81
CA GLU A 214 9.21 1.56 17.15
C GLU A 214 8.10 1.07 18.11
N GLY A 215 7.22 0.19 17.63
CA GLY A 215 6.16 -0.41 18.44
C GLY A 215 4.85 0.38 18.50
N TYR A 216 4.77 1.51 17.79
CA TYR A 216 3.59 2.36 17.73
C TYR A 216 3.14 2.59 16.29
N ILE A 217 1.85 2.83 16.13
CA ILE A 217 1.23 3.22 14.86
C ILE A 217 0.77 4.67 15.00
N TYR A 218 1.27 5.53 14.13
CA TYR A 218 0.94 6.95 14.08
C TYR A 218 0.01 7.19 12.90
N ALA A 219 -1.20 7.67 13.16
CA ALA A 219 -2.23 7.89 12.15
C ALA A 219 -2.70 9.34 12.16
N THR A 220 -2.57 10.01 11.00
CA THR A 220 -3.10 11.36 10.83
C THR A 220 -4.57 11.29 10.44
N GLU A 221 -5.41 11.95 11.19
CA GLU A 221 -6.84 12.04 10.98
C GLU A 221 -7.20 13.47 10.57
N ILE A 222 -7.91 13.61 9.43
CA ILE A 222 -8.13 14.91 8.75
C ILE A 222 -8.82 15.93 9.65
N ILE A 223 -9.79 15.51 10.46
CA ILE A 223 -10.61 16.40 11.29
C ILE A 223 -10.13 16.42 12.75
N ARG A 224 -9.71 15.24 13.26
CA ARG A 224 -9.42 15.04 14.69
C ARG A 224 -7.93 15.13 15.04
N GLY A 225 -7.04 15.16 14.03
CA GLY A 225 -5.61 15.44 14.17
C GLY A 225 -4.74 14.19 14.13
N LEU A 226 -4.14 13.76 15.25
CA LEU A 226 -3.19 12.66 15.32
C LEU A 226 -3.60 11.67 16.40
N ASP A 227 -3.69 10.41 16.02
CA ASP A 227 -3.84 9.29 16.94
C ASP A 227 -2.57 8.43 16.96
N VAL A 228 -2.27 7.87 18.13
CA VAL A 228 -1.15 6.95 18.33
C VAL A 228 -1.70 5.66 18.90
N PHE A 229 -1.48 4.55 18.18
CA PHE A 229 -1.97 3.22 18.56
C PHE A 229 -0.82 2.31 18.95
N LYS A 230 -1.16 1.28 19.69
CA LYS A 230 -0.30 0.15 19.97
C LYS A 230 -1.06 -1.14 19.69
N LEU A 231 -0.41 -2.08 19.01
CA LEU A 231 -0.95 -3.42 18.84
C LEU A 231 -1.06 -4.11 20.19
N VAL A 232 -2.13 -4.86 20.39
CA VAL A 232 -2.35 -5.73 21.54
C VAL A 232 -2.39 -7.18 21.08
N PRO A 233 -1.90 -8.14 21.89
CA PRO A 233 -1.95 -9.55 21.53
C PRO A 233 -3.38 -10.05 21.29
N SER A 234 -3.53 -10.94 20.30
CA SER A 234 -4.78 -11.60 19.95
C SER A 234 -4.51 -13.02 19.47
N GLU A 235 -5.52 -13.72 18.98
CA GLU A 235 -5.35 -15.02 18.34
C GLU A 235 -4.56 -14.94 17.01
N TYR A 236 -4.44 -13.74 16.40
CA TYR A 236 -3.78 -13.50 15.12
C TYR A 236 -2.37 -12.91 15.24
N ILE A 237 -2.02 -12.36 16.40
CA ILE A 237 -0.71 -11.74 16.66
C ILE A 237 -0.32 -11.90 18.12
N SER A 238 0.83 -12.50 18.35
CA SER A 238 1.34 -12.78 19.71
C SER A 238 2.02 -11.55 20.33
N ALA A 239 2.22 -11.60 21.65
CA ALA A 239 2.99 -10.60 22.38
C ALA A 239 4.46 -10.55 21.91
N ASP A 240 5.02 -11.70 21.54
CA ASP A 240 6.42 -11.82 21.10
C ASP A 240 6.61 -11.25 19.70
N GLU A 241 5.65 -11.44 18.79
CA GLU A 241 5.64 -10.78 17.47
C GLU A 241 5.58 -9.26 17.59
N ILE A 242 4.71 -8.74 18.47
CA ILE A 242 4.61 -7.30 18.73
C ILE A 242 5.92 -6.77 19.33
N ALA A 243 6.54 -7.50 20.23
CA ALA A 243 7.82 -7.14 20.82
C ALA A 243 8.97 -7.22 19.82
N ALA A 244 8.95 -8.18 18.90
CA ALA A 244 9.91 -8.30 17.81
C ALA A 244 9.81 -7.12 16.86
N ALA A 245 8.58 -6.77 16.43
CA ALA A 245 8.35 -5.60 15.56
C ALA A 245 8.90 -4.30 16.17
N ALA A 246 8.73 -4.11 17.48
CA ALA A 246 9.24 -2.94 18.19
C ALA A 246 10.79 -2.85 18.24
N LYS A 247 11.47 -3.98 18.08
CA LYS A 247 12.94 -4.08 18.09
C LYS A 247 13.56 -4.09 16.70
N ALA A 248 12.75 -4.05 15.64
CA ALA A 248 13.25 -4.05 14.28
C ALA A 248 14.06 -2.78 13.98
N TYR A 249 15.11 -2.93 13.19
CA TYR A 249 15.99 -1.84 12.78
C TYR A 249 16.34 -2.00 11.29
N PRO A 250 16.76 -0.91 10.59
CA PRO A 250 17.20 -1.03 9.20
C PRO A 250 18.35 -2.04 9.08
N ALA A 251 18.26 -2.95 8.13
CA ALA A 251 19.29 -3.96 7.88
C ALA A 251 20.67 -3.32 7.68
N GLN A 252 21.74 -4.09 7.89
CA GLN A 252 23.11 -3.60 7.83
C GLN A 252 23.41 -2.86 6.52
N GLY A 253 23.98 -1.66 6.63
CA GLY A 253 24.32 -0.80 5.50
C GLY A 253 23.24 0.23 5.15
N TYR A 254 22.04 0.10 5.68
CA TYR A 254 20.96 1.06 5.48
C TYR A 254 20.83 2.01 6.67
N LYS A 255 20.54 3.27 6.38
CA LYS A 255 20.19 4.25 7.41
C LYS A 255 18.67 4.21 7.63
N ARG A 256 18.25 4.49 8.86
CA ARG A 256 16.84 4.74 9.12
C ARG A 256 16.39 5.94 8.28
N VAL A 257 15.35 5.74 7.50
CA VAL A 257 14.74 6.78 6.68
C VAL A 257 13.32 7.06 7.19
N PHE A 258 12.92 8.32 7.14
CA PHE A 258 11.61 8.77 7.61
C PHE A 258 10.67 9.12 6.45
N ASN A 259 11.02 8.67 5.24
CA ASN A 259 10.18 8.83 4.07
C ASN A 259 9.53 7.49 3.72
N PRO A 260 8.19 7.38 3.74
CA PRO A 260 7.49 6.15 3.44
C PRO A 260 7.70 5.65 2.00
N GLN A 261 8.03 6.55 1.07
CA GLN A 261 8.38 6.20 -0.30
C GLN A 261 9.86 5.78 -0.48
N GLN A 262 10.61 5.64 0.62
CA GLN A 262 11.96 5.08 0.59
C GLN A 262 12.03 3.94 1.60
N GLN A 263 11.63 2.76 1.18
CA GLN A 263 11.66 1.57 2.00
C GLN A 263 13.06 0.94 2.03
N VAL A 264 13.42 0.41 3.17
CA VAL A 264 14.63 -0.38 3.38
C VAL A 264 14.26 -1.67 4.11
N PRO A 265 14.98 -2.78 3.84
CA PRO A 265 14.72 -4.01 4.58
C PRO A 265 15.02 -3.81 6.05
N MET A 266 14.16 -4.36 6.90
CA MET A 266 14.34 -4.38 8.35
C MET A 266 14.96 -5.71 8.78
N ALA A 267 15.71 -5.67 9.85
CA ALA A 267 16.31 -6.82 10.51
C ALA A 267 16.01 -6.77 12.01
N TRP A 268 16.32 -7.84 12.70
CA TRP A 268 16.04 -7.99 14.13
C TRP A 268 17.30 -8.41 14.89
N PRO A 269 17.40 -8.09 16.19
CA PRO A 269 18.46 -8.58 17.04
C PRO A 269 18.55 -10.11 17.04
N THR A 270 19.77 -10.64 17.21
CA THR A 270 20.00 -12.10 17.17
C THR A 270 19.16 -12.86 18.19
N GLU A 271 18.99 -12.30 19.39
CA GLU A 271 18.16 -12.88 20.45
C GLU A 271 16.68 -12.99 20.07
N VAL A 272 16.16 -12.04 19.29
CA VAL A 272 14.79 -12.10 18.75
C VAL A 272 14.68 -13.24 17.74
N MET A 273 15.65 -13.33 16.80
CA MET A 273 15.64 -14.37 15.78
C MET A 273 15.86 -15.78 16.35
N GLN A 274 16.60 -15.91 17.44
CA GLN A 274 16.78 -17.21 18.12
C GLN A 274 15.47 -17.70 18.75
N SER A 275 14.72 -16.83 19.44
CA SER A 275 13.42 -17.23 20.01
C SER A 275 12.40 -17.63 18.95
N TYR A 276 12.44 -16.99 17.77
CA TYR A 276 11.56 -17.34 16.63
C TYR A 276 11.88 -18.68 15.96
N ASN A 277 13.12 -19.16 16.04
CA ASN A 277 13.55 -20.42 15.42
C ASN A 277 13.43 -21.64 16.37
N GLU A 278 13.11 -21.40 17.63
CA GLU A 278 12.93 -22.45 18.66
C GLU A 278 11.45 -22.86 18.85
N GLU A 279 10.50 -22.14 18.24
CA GLU A 279 9.06 -22.46 18.19
C GLU A 279 8.72 -23.19 16.86
#